data_171a5b56d3c0fbf88ab7464acaa43589
#
_entry.id   171a5b56d3c0fbf88ab7464acaa43589
#
_cell.length_a   1.000
_cell.length_b   1.000
_cell.length_c   1.000
_cell.angle_alpha   90.00
_cell.angle_beta   90.00
_cell.angle_gamma   90.00
#
_symmetry.space_group_name_H-M   'P 1'
#
loop_
_entity.id
_entity.type
_entity.pdbx_description
1 polymer ?
#
loop_
_entity_poly.entity_id
_entity_poly.type
_entity_poly.pdbx_seq_one_letter_code
_entity_poly.pdbx_strand_id
1 'polypeptide(L)'
;MIKVENLYKGFDGVPVLKNINVEYETGKCNMIIGASGSGKTVLLKNLIGLMTPDSGEISYGDMKMSQMTDKEKKLLRQKIGIIFKGSALFDFATVIENVMFPMEFFTDWSPAQRRERAQFCLEKVNVIGSDKKFPNELSGGMQKRVGIARAIALNPEYLFCDEPNSGLDPYTSILID
;
A
#
# COMPACT_ATOMS: atom_id res chain seq x y z
N MET A 1 9.20 -13.52 3.19
CA MET A 1 10.28 -13.04 2.31
C MET A 1 9.69 -12.79 0.94
N ILE A 2 10.08 -11.67 0.30
CA ILE A 2 9.75 -11.40 -1.11
C ILE A 2 11.05 -11.46 -1.89
N LYS A 3 11.08 -12.19 -3.00
CA LYS A 3 12.24 -12.35 -3.86
C LYS A 3 11.93 -11.83 -5.26
N VAL A 4 12.86 -11.11 -5.85
CA VAL A 4 12.80 -10.59 -7.23
C VAL A 4 14.00 -11.12 -7.98
N GLU A 5 13.77 -11.75 -9.15
CA GLU A 5 14.82 -12.37 -9.95
C GLU A 5 14.72 -11.90 -11.40
N ASN A 6 15.82 -11.34 -11.90
CA ASN A 6 16.00 -10.90 -13.29
C ASN A 6 14.83 -10.04 -13.81
N LEU A 7 14.32 -9.12 -12.98
CA LEU A 7 13.13 -8.33 -13.30
C LEU A 7 13.47 -7.23 -14.31
N TYR A 8 12.70 -7.20 -15.39
CA TYR A 8 12.71 -6.14 -16.40
C TYR A 8 11.34 -5.50 -16.54
N LYS A 9 11.31 -4.18 -16.70
CA LYS A 9 10.10 -3.42 -17.05
C LYS A 9 10.47 -2.18 -17.83
N GLY A 10 9.80 -1.95 -18.97
CA GLY A 10 9.93 -0.75 -19.80
C GLY A 10 8.56 -0.23 -20.23
N PHE A 11 8.58 0.95 -20.88
CA PHE A 11 7.42 1.60 -21.47
C PHE A 11 7.87 2.20 -22.81
N ASP A 12 7.10 1.99 -23.86
CA ASP A 12 7.35 2.51 -25.21
C ASP A 12 8.80 2.27 -25.70
N GLY A 13 9.32 1.07 -25.43
CA GLY A 13 10.69 0.68 -25.80
C GLY A 13 11.79 1.24 -24.88
N VAL A 14 11.44 2.05 -23.88
CA VAL A 14 12.41 2.60 -22.92
C VAL A 14 12.44 1.74 -21.66
N PRO A 15 13.55 1.04 -21.35
CA PRO A 15 13.64 0.20 -20.16
C PRO A 15 13.82 1.06 -18.90
N VAL A 16 12.95 0.83 -17.90
CA VAL A 16 12.96 1.50 -16.59
C VAL A 16 13.60 0.62 -15.53
N LEU A 17 13.18 -0.64 -15.43
CA LEU A 17 13.82 -1.63 -14.57
C LEU A 17 14.67 -2.56 -15.44
N LYS A 18 15.92 -2.78 -15.04
CA LYS A 18 16.88 -3.57 -15.81
C LYS A 18 17.56 -4.57 -14.89
N ASN A 19 17.22 -5.85 -15.07
CA ASN A 19 17.84 -6.98 -14.36
C ASN A 19 17.85 -6.77 -12.82
N ILE A 20 16.71 -6.39 -12.24
CA ILE A 20 16.60 -6.19 -10.80
C ILE A 20 16.60 -7.56 -10.11
N ASN A 21 17.51 -7.73 -9.17
CA ASN A 21 17.63 -8.89 -8.31
C ASN A 21 17.71 -8.40 -6.87
N VAL A 22 16.74 -8.75 -6.03
CA VAL A 22 16.68 -8.31 -4.63
C VAL A 22 15.84 -9.25 -3.80
N GLU A 23 16.18 -9.39 -2.53
CA GLU A 23 15.41 -10.09 -1.53
C GLU A 23 15.01 -9.13 -0.41
N TYR A 24 13.72 -9.12 -0.05
CA TYR A 24 13.18 -8.35 1.06
C TYR A 24 12.92 -9.27 2.23
N GLU A 25 13.63 -9.02 3.33
CA GLU A 25 13.56 -9.85 4.52
C GLU A 25 12.23 -9.67 5.26
N THR A 26 11.67 -10.77 5.75
CA THR A 26 10.46 -10.75 6.59
C THR A 26 10.76 -10.16 7.97
N GLY A 27 9.82 -9.37 8.50
CA GLY A 27 9.91 -8.79 9.84
C GLY A 27 10.91 -7.63 9.94
N LYS A 28 11.37 -7.11 8.81
CA LYS A 28 12.27 -5.96 8.73
C LYS A 28 11.69 -4.84 7.88
N CYS A 29 12.13 -3.61 8.17
CA CYS A 29 11.92 -2.48 7.27
C CYS A 29 12.98 -2.56 6.15
N ASN A 30 12.52 -2.79 4.92
CA ASN A 30 13.36 -2.84 3.74
C ASN A 30 13.18 -1.52 2.96
N MET A 31 14.26 -0.78 2.73
CA MET A 31 14.21 0.54 2.10
C MET A 31 14.76 0.51 0.68
N ILE A 32 14.01 1.10 -0.27
CA ILE A 32 14.45 1.32 -1.65
C ILE A 32 14.86 2.78 -1.80
N ILE A 33 16.14 3.02 -2.06
CA ILE A 33 16.71 4.35 -2.23
C ILE A 33 17.08 4.58 -3.70
N GLY A 34 16.86 5.80 -4.18
CA GLY A 34 17.23 6.19 -5.54
C GLY A 34 16.72 7.58 -5.89
N ALA A 35 17.31 8.18 -6.94
CA ALA A 35 16.91 9.50 -7.44
C ALA A 35 15.42 9.52 -7.89
N SER A 36 14.85 10.72 -8.02
CA SER A 36 13.53 10.87 -8.63
C SER A 36 13.56 10.32 -10.06
N GLY A 37 12.53 9.58 -10.46
CA GLY A 37 12.47 8.96 -11.78
C GLY A 37 13.28 7.68 -11.96
N SER A 38 14.00 7.19 -10.93
CA SER A 38 14.82 5.97 -11.03
C SER A 38 14.03 4.65 -11.09
N GLY A 39 12.69 4.68 -11.11
CA GLY A 39 11.86 3.49 -11.23
C GLY A 39 11.35 2.91 -9.91
N LYS A 40 11.55 3.56 -8.75
CA LYS A 40 11.10 3.06 -7.43
C LYS A 40 9.61 2.70 -7.40
N THR A 41 8.76 3.63 -7.83
CA THR A 41 7.29 3.42 -7.91
C THR A 41 6.93 2.33 -8.94
N VAL A 42 7.70 2.19 -10.03
CA VAL A 42 7.51 1.13 -11.02
C VAL A 42 7.83 -0.23 -10.40
N LEU A 43 8.94 -0.33 -9.67
CA LEU A 43 9.29 -1.55 -8.93
C LEU A 43 8.22 -1.90 -7.91
N LEU A 44 7.79 -0.94 -7.09
CA LEU A 44 6.72 -1.14 -6.11
C LEU A 44 5.44 -1.65 -6.77
N LYS A 45 4.99 -1.03 -7.88
CA LYS A 45 3.80 -1.47 -8.61
C LYS A 45 3.92 -2.88 -9.18
N ASN A 46 5.11 -3.33 -9.58
CA ASN A 46 5.35 -4.72 -9.96
C ASN A 46 5.27 -5.64 -8.73
N LEU A 47 5.90 -5.28 -7.62
CA LEU A 47 5.86 -6.07 -6.37
C LEU A 47 4.43 -6.35 -5.91
N ILE A 48 3.56 -5.34 -5.89
CA ILE A 48 2.17 -5.48 -5.44
C ILE A 48 1.22 -6.03 -6.51
N GLY A 49 1.72 -6.35 -7.71
CA GLY A 49 0.93 -6.91 -8.80
C GLY A 49 -0.04 -5.93 -9.47
N LEU A 50 0.21 -4.61 -9.38
CA LEU A 50 -0.48 -3.58 -10.16
C LEU A 50 0.09 -3.43 -11.56
N MET A 51 1.32 -3.92 -11.79
CA MET A 51 1.96 -4.02 -13.09
C MET A 51 2.51 -5.43 -13.27
N THR A 52 2.47 -5.92 -14.51
CA THR A 52 3.13 -7.17 -14.90
C THR A 52 4.52 -6.82 -15.42
N PRO A 53 5.59 -7.46 -14.95
CA PRO A 53 6.92 -7.31 -15.52
C PRO A 53 6.97 -7.81 -16.96
N ASP A 54 7.92 -7.29 -17.74
CA ASP A 54 8.14 -7.75 -19.12
C ASP A 54 8.90 -9.10 -19.12
N SER A 55 9.78 -9.28 -18.12
CA SER A 55 10.43 -10.56 -17.83
C SER A 55 10.94 -10.60 -16.39
N GLY A 56 11.38 -11.78 -15.96
CA GLY A 56 11.79 -12.03 -14.59
C GLY A 56 10.64 -12.55 -13.71
N GLU A 57 10.92 -12.75 -12.43
CA GLU A 57 9.97 -13.35 -11.49
C GLU A 57 9.93 -12.59 -10.17
N ILE A 58 8.76 -12.54 -9.58
CA ILE A 58 8.53 -12.07 -8.22
C ILE A 58 7.88 -13.20 -7.42
N SER A 59 8.46 -13.53 -6.27
CA SER A 59 7.97 -14.61 -5.41
C SER A 59 7.64 -14.08 -4.02
N TYR A 60 6.53 -14.55 -3.46
CA TYR A 60 6.12 -14.35 -2.07
C TYR A 60 6.24 -15.69 -1.32
N GLY A 61 7.33 -15.86 -0.56
CA GLY A 61 7.74 -17.17 -0.08
C GLY A 61 7.97 -18.11 -1.25
N ASP A 62 7.27 -19.24 -1.29
CA ASP A 62 7.36 -20.25 -2.36
C ASP A 62 6.42 -19.96 -3.55
N MET A 63 5.55 -18.95 -3.43
CA MET A 63 4.56 -18.64 -4.46
C MET A 63 5.11 -17.67 -5.50
N LYS A 64 5.23 -18.10 -6.75
CA LYS A 64 5.63 -17.28 -7.90
C LYS A 64 4.44 -16.53 -8.47
N MET A 65 4.55 -15.20 -8.60
CA MET A 65 3.43 -14.35 -9.07
C MET A 65 3.01 -14.69 -10.50
N SER A 66 3.93 -15.11 -11.36
CA SER A 66 3.63 -15.52 -12.74
C SER A 66 2.73 -16.76 -12.82
N GLN A 67 2.76 -17.61 -11.79
CA GLN A 67 2.01 -18.88 -11.73
C GLN A 67 0.72 -18.78 -10.91
N MET A 68 0.48 -17.66 -10.24
CA MET A 68 -0.72 -17.46 -9.41
C MET A 68 -1.98 -17.39 -10.25
N THR A 69 -2.99 -18.15 -9.83
CA THR A 69 -4.37 -18.00 -10.28
C THR A 69 -4.97 -16.66 -9.79
N ASP A 70 -6.06 -16.21 -10.38
CA ASP A 70 -6.74 -14.97 -9.94
C ASP A 70 -7.22 -15.05 -8.48
N LYS A 71 -7.59 -16.25 -8.01
CA LYS A 71 -7.95 -16.50 -6.61
C LYS A 71 -6.75 -16.28 -5.68
N GLU A 72 -5.59 -16.81 -6.02
CA GLU A 72 -4.36 -16.64 -5.25
C GLU A 72 -3.87 -15.19 -5.27
N LYS A 73 -3.96 -14.51 -6.40
CA LYS A 73 -3.70 -13.07 -6.49
C LYS A 73 -4.64 -12.24 -5.60
N LYS A 74 -5.91 -12.61 -5.53
CA LYS A 74 -6.87 -11.98 -4.62
C LYS A 74 -6.48 -12.18 -3.15
N LEU A 75 -6.11 -13.41 -2.78
CA LEU A 75 -5.64 -13.73 -1.42
C LEU A 75 -4.34 -13.00 -1.07
N LEU A 76 -3.41 -12.89 -2.01
CA LEU A 76 -2.19 -12.11 -1.81
C LEU A 76 -2.51 -10.62 -1.55
N ARG A 77 -3.43 -10.02 -2.34
CA ARG A 77 -3.84 -8.62 -2.15
C ARG A 77 -4.46 -8.34 -0.78
N GLN A 78 -5.15 -9.30 -0.18
CA GLN A 78 -5.66 -9.17 1.19
C GLN A 78 -4.54 -9.03 2.23
N LYS A 79 -3.36 -9.60 1.94
CA LYS A 79 -2.18 -9.58 2.80
C LYS A 79 -1.31 -8.34 2.59
N ILE A 80 -1.65 -7.49 1.63
CA ILE A 80 -0.86 -6.31 1.25
C ILE A 80 -1.62 -5.04 1.63
N GLY A 81 -0.97 -4.20 2.44
CA GLY A 81 -1.35 -2.81 2.65
C GLY A 81 -0.47 -1.87 1.82
N ILE A 82 -1.05 -0.80 1.29
CA ILE A 82 -0.33 0.15 0.44
C ILE A 82 -0.59 1.57 0.94
N ILE A 83 0.50 2.29 1.20
CA ILE A 83 0.49 3.72 1.48
C ILE A 83 1.08 4.42 0.26
N PHE A 84 0.26 5.20 -0.45
CA PHE A 84 0.69 5.95 -1.63
C PHE A 84 1.28 7.30 -1.24
N LYS A 85 2.11 7.87 -2.11
CA LYS A 85 2.68 9.22 -2.00
C LYS A 85 1.64 10.29 -1.71
N GLY A 86 0.47 10.24 -2.39
CA GLY A 86 -0.75 10.93 -1.98
C GLY A 86 -1.58 10.02 -1.09
N SER A 87 -2.50 10.57 -0.31
CA SER A 87 -3.42 9.77 0.53
C SER A 87 -4.28 8.81 -0.29
N ALA A 88 -4.52 9.13 -1.56
CA ALA A 88 -5.37 8.37 -2.50
C ALA A 88 -6.74 8.01 -1.90
N LEU A 89 -7.30 8.92 -1.09
CA LEU A 89 -8.63 8.76 -0.51
C LEU A 89 -9.69 8.99 -1.59
N PHE A 90 -10.84 8.35 -1.42
CA PHE A 90 -12.01 8.58 -2.24
C PHE A 90 -12.73 9.84 -1.75
N ASP A 91 -12.77 10.88 -2.58
CA ASP A 91 -13.35 12.18 -2.23
C ASP A 91 -14.88 12.12 -2.01
N PHE A 92 -15.54 11.13 -2.59
CA PHE A 92 -16.97 10.88 -2.44
C PHE A 92 -17.34 10.07 -1.19
N ALA A 93 -16.36 9.58 -0.44
CA ALA A 93 -16.55 8.78 0.76
C ALA A 93 -16.01 9.51 2.00
N THR A 94 -16.70 9.34 3.12
CA THR A 94 -16.26 9.87 4.42
C THR A 94 -14.98 9.19 4.91
N VAL A 95 -14.37 9.73 5.94
CA VAL A 95 -13.16 9.17 6.59
C VAL A 95 -13.36 7.71 6.98
N ILE A 96 -14.46 7.42 7.68
CA ILE A 96 -14.73 6.04 8.14
C ILE A 96 -14.99 5.10 6.96
N GLU A 97 -15.70 5.54 5.93
CA GLU A 97 -15.99 4.74 4.73
C GLU A 97 -14.71 4.46 3.94
N ASN A 98 -13.81 5.43 3.82
CA ASN A 98 -12.48 5.21 3.22
C ASN A 98 -11.72 4.07 3.91
N VAL A 99 -11.74 4.01 5.25
CA VAL A 99 -11.04 2.96 6.00
C VAL A 99 -11.79 1.64 5.92
N MET A 100 -13.12 1.65 5.86
CA MET A 100 -13.95 0.45 5.73
C MET A 100 -13.84 -0.20 4.34
N PHE A 101 -13.54 0.57 3.31
CA PHE A 101 -13.57 0.14 1.90
C PHE A 101 -12.85 -1.20 1.63
N PRO A 102 -11.59 -1.44 2.02
CA PRO A 102 -10.95 -2.73 1.77
C PRO A 102 -11.66 -3.90 2.46
N MET A 103 -12.27 -3.66 3.62
CA MET A 103 -12.99 -4.71 4.35
C MET A 103 -14.29 -5.11 3.65
N GLU A 104 -14.91 -4.22 2.87
CA GLU A 104 -16.12 -4.53 2.10
C GLU A 104 -15.85 -5.53 0.97
N PHE A 105 -14.66 -5.46 0.36
CA PHE A 105 -14.28 -6.32 -0.76
C PHE A 105 -13.61 -7.63 -0.35
N PHE A 106 -12.98 -7.63 0.83
CA PHE A 106 -12.10 -8.73 1.20
C PHE A 106 -12.55 -9.51 2.44
N THR A 107 -13.64 -9.09 3.10
CA THR A 107 -14.14 -9.80 4.29
C THR A 107 -15.65 -10.00 4.24
N ASP A 108 -16.13 -11.02 4.96
CA ASP A 108 -17.56 -11.26 5.19
C ASP A 108 -18.04 -10.60 6.49
N TRP A 109 -17.30 -9.62 7.02
CA TRP A 109 -17.64 -8.93 8.26
C TRP A 109 -18.93 -8.12 8.11
N SER A 110 -19.72 -8.10 9.17
CA SER A 110 -20.89 -7.24 9.24
C SER A 110 -20.51 -5.76 9.20
N PRO A 111 -21.42 -4.85 8.80
CA PRO A 111 -21.15 -3.40 8.81
C PRO A 111 -20.68 -2.89 10.19
N ALA A 112 -21.20 -3.47 11.28
CA ALA A 112 -20.79 -3.11 12.64
C ALA A 112 -19.32 -3.49 12.92
N GLN A 113 -18.91 -4.70 12.55
CA GLN A 113 -17.53 -5.17 12.71
C GLN A 113 -16.55 -4.35 11.89
N ARG A 114 -16.88 -4.03 10.62
CA ARG A 114 -16.05 -3.17 9.76
C ARG A 114 -15.88 -1.78 10.37
N ARG A 115 -16.97 -1.21 10.92
CA ARG A 115 -16.95 0.10 11.55
C ARG A 115 -16.07 0.11 12.81
N GLU A 116 -16.22 -0.86 13.68
CA GLU A 116 -15.40 -1.04 14.88
C GLU A 116 -13.91 -1.14 14.52
N ARG A 117 -13.59 -1.98 13.55
CA ARG A 117 -12.21 -2.12 13.04
C ARG A 117 -11.67 -0.82 12.43
N ALA A 118 -12.47 -0.11 11.68
CA ALA A 118 -12.09 1.17 11.08
C ALA A 118 -11.81 2.23 12.15
N GLN A 119 -12.65 2.33 13.19
CA GLN A 119 -12.44 3.22 14.33
C GLN A 119 -11.12 2.88 15.04
N PHE A 120 -10.88 1.61 15.34
CA PHE A 120 -9.61 1.16 15.90
C PHE A 120 -8.40 1.61 15.06
N CYS A 121 -8.48 1.47 13.73
CA CYS A 121 -7.39 1.91 12.84
C CYS A 121 -7.20 3.43 12.84
N LEU A 122 -8.29 4.20 12.89
CA LEU A 122 -8.24 5.66 12.99
C LEU A 122 -7.65 6.14 14.32
N GLU A 123 -7.96 5.48 15.42
CA GLU A 123 -7.35 5.74 16.73
C GLU A 123 -5.84 5.51 16.71
N LYS A 124 -5.37 4.42 16.07
CA LYS A 124 -3.93 4.12 15.95
C LYS A 124 -3.14 5.21 15.23
N VAL A 125 -3.79 5.96 14.36
CA VAL A 125 -3.15 7.06 13.61
C VAL A 125 -3.54 8.45 14.14
N ASN A 126 -4.13 8.53 15.33
CA ASN A 126 -4.54 9.79 15.97
C ASN A 126 -5.52 10.62 15.12
N VAL A 127 -6.49 9.98 14.46
CA VAL A 127 -7.60 10.64 13.75
C VAL A 127 -8.89 10.29 14.47
N ILE A 128 -9.24 11.12 15.46
CA ILE A 128 -10.41 10.90 16.32
C ILE A 128 -11.45 11.98 16.04
N GLY A 129 -12.74 11.62 16.06
CA GLY A 129 -13.85 12.57 15.91
C GLY A 129 -14.04 13.13 14.50
N SER A 130 -13.40 12.52 13.50
CA SER A 130 -13.49 12.94 12.08
C SER A 130 -14.22 11.94 11.19
N ASP A 131 -14.85 10.93 11.74
CA ASP A 131 -15.46 9.79 11.05
C ASP A 131 -16.37 10.20 9.88
N LYS A 132 -17.17 11.25 10.08
CA LYS A 132 -18.18 11.74 9.13
C LYS A 132 -17.68 12.81 8.18
N LYS A 133 -16.43 13.28 8.34
CA LYS A 133 -15.83 14.27 7.44
C LYS A 133 -15.44 13.64 6.12
N PHE A 134 -15.40 14.45 5.08
CA PHE A 134 -14.86 14.10 3.78
C PHE A 134 -13.37 14.48 3.69
N PRO A 135 -12.60 13.87 2.78
CA PRO A 135 -11.16 14.16 2.63
C PRO A 135 -10.84 15.64 2.47
N ASN A 136 -11.65 16.39 1.73
CA ASN A 136 -11.46 17.84 1.50
C ASN A 136 -11.64 18.70 2.76
N GLU A 137 -12.22 18.17 3.82
CA GLU A 137 -12.37 18.84 5.13
C GLU A 137 -11.19 18.58 6.08
N LEU A 138 -10.19 17.80 5.61
CA LEU A 138 -9.01 17.40 6.39
C LEU A 138 -7.75 18.12 5.93
N SER A 139 -6.81 18.35 6.85
CA SER A 139 -5.46 18.73 6.47
C SER A 139 -4.75 17.61 5.70
N GLY A 140 -3.74 17.95 4.89
CA GLY A 140 -2.96 16.95 4.15
C GLY A 140 -2.34 15.86 5.04
N GLY A 141 -1.86 16.23 6.23
CA GLY A 141 -1.36 15.29 7.23
C GLY A 141 -2.45 14.36 7.77
N MET A 142 -3.65 14.87 8.01
CA MET A 142 -4.79 14.03 8.41
C MET A 142 -5.20 13.07 7.30
N GLN A 143 -5.27 13.54 6.05
CA GLN A 143 -5.57 12.68 4.90
C GLN A 143 -4.58 11.51 4.78
N LYS A 144 -3.28 11.78 4.97
CA LYS A 144 -2.26 10.71 4.96
C LYS A 144 -2.48 9.71 6.08
N ARG A 145 -2.75 10.17 7.30
CA ARG A 145 -3.05 9.30 8.44
C ARG A 145 -4.28 8.43 8.19
N VAL A 146 -5.33 8.97 7.56
CA VAL A 146 -6.49 8.17 7.11
C VAL A 146 -6.07 7.14 6.06
N GLY A 147 -5.19 7.50 5.12
CA GLY A 147 -4.62 6.57 4.14
C GLY A 147 -3.84 5.42 4.80
N ILE A 148 -3.09 5.70 5.87
CA ILE A 148 -2.42 4.68 6.68
C ILE A 148 -3.44 3.79 7.39
N ALA A 149 -4.45 4.39 8.05
CA ALA A 149 -5.53 3.63 8.70
C ALA A 149 -6.22 2.66 7.73
N ARG A 150 -6.49 3.09 6.50
CA ARG A 150 -7.03 2.24 5.43
C ARG A 150 -6.07 1.11 5.05
N ALA A 151 -4.78 1.41 4.93
CA ALA A 151 -3.77 0.41 4.54
C ALA A 151 -3.64 -0.72 5.58
N ILE A 152 -3.82 -0.41 6.87
CA ILE A 152 -3.71 -1.40 7.97
C ILE A 152 -5.06 -2.06 8.33
N ALA A 153 -6.16 -1.69 7.68
CA ALA A 153 -7.50 -2.15 8.04
C ALA A 153 -7.65 -3.68 8.01
N LEU A 154 -7.04 -4.34 7.02
CA LEU A 154 -7.04 -5.80 6.87
C LEU A 154 -5.94 -6.51 7.67
N ASN A 155 -5.18 -5.82 8.52
CA ASN A 155 -4.03 -6.37 9.23
C ASN A 155 -3.02 -7.06 8.30
N PRO A 156 -2.44 -6.32 7.33
CA PRO A 156 -1.64 -6.90 6.27
C PRO A 156 -0.35 -7.54 6.79
N GLU A 157 0.12 -8.59 6.09
CA GLU A 157 1.44 -9.20 6.33
C GLU A 157 2.58 -8.38 5.71
N TYR A 158 2.26 -7.62 4.65
CA TYR A 158 3.21 -6.78 3.91
C TYR A 158 2.67 -5.36 3.81
N LEU A 159 3.45 -4.38 4.26
CA LEU A 159 3.10 -2.97 4.12
C LEU A 159 4.08 -2.30 3.16
N PHE A 160 3.56 -1.76 2.07
CA PHE A 160 4.34 -1.03 1.07
C PHE A 160 4.07 0.46 1.20
N CYS A 161 5.15 1.25 1.26
CA CYS A 161 5.07 2.70 1.39
C CYS A 161 5.78 3.37 0.20
N ASP A 162 5.02 4.14 -0.59
CA ASP A 162 5.55 4.94 -1.69
C ASP A 162 5.70 6.40 -1.24
N GLU A 163 6.90 6.79 -0.81
CA GLU A 163 7.22 8.12 -0.29
C GLU A 163 6.21 8.64 0.77
N PRO A 164 5.99 7.92 1.89
CA PRO A 164 4.93 8.23 2.85
C PRO A 164 5.04 9.63 3.44
N ASN A 165 6.25 10.17 3.59
CA ASN A 165 6.53 11.49 4.16
C ASN A 165 6.53 12.64 3.14
N SER A 166 6.35 12.34 1.84
CA SER A 166 6.37 13.37 0.79
C SER A 166 5.28 14.42 1.00
N GLY A 167 5.66 15.71 1.05
CA GLY A 167 4.72 16.83 1.20
C GLY A 167 4.15 17.01 2.60
N LEU A 168 4.73 16.38 3.61
CA LEU A 168 4.41 16.63 5.02
C LEU A 168 5.40 17.64 5.62
N ASP A 169 4.93 18.38 6.63
CA ASP A 169 5.80 19.14 7.51
C ASP A 169 6.65 18.19 8.39
N PRO A 170 7.81 18.66 8.91
CA PRO A 170 8.72 17.83 9.68
C PRO A 170 8.08 17.16 10.92
N TYR A 171 7.14 17.85 11.58
CA TYR A 171 6.48 17.32 12.78
C TYR A 171 5.54 16.15 12.43
N THR A 172 4.74 16.33 11.37
CA THR A 172 3.83 15.27 10.89
C THR A 172 4.62 14.06 10.34
N SER A 173 5.78 14.29 9.74
CA SER A 173 6.67 13.19 9.29
C SER A 173 7.11 12.29 10.45
N ILE A 174 7.54 12.88 11.59
CA ILE A 174 7.95 12.13 12.79
C ILE A 174 6.80 11.28 13.37
N LEU A 175 5.55 11.73 13.20
CA LEU A 175 4.38 10.98 13.71
C LEU A 175 4.00 9.77 12.83
N ILE A 176 4.55 9.68 11.62
CA ILE A 176 4.28 8.59 10.66
C ILE A 176 5.38 7.52 10.71
N ASP A 177 6.61 7.90 11.07
CA ASP A 177 7.75 7.02 11.25
C ASP A 177 7.61 6.16 12.54
#